data_447ec0f1f795702e93c8420bd21b5f29
#
_entry.id   447ec0f1f795702e93c8420bd21b5f29
#
_cell.length_a   1.000
_cell.length_b   1.000
_cell.length_c   1.000
_cell.angle_alpha   90.00
_cell.angle_beta   90.00
_cell.angle_gamma   90.00
#
_symmetry.space_group_name_H-M   'P 1'
#
loop_
_entity.id
_entity.type
_entity.pdbx_description
1 polymer ?
#
loop_
_entity_poly.entity_id
_entity_poly.type
_entity_poly.pdbx_seq_one_letter_code
_entity_poly.pdbx_strand_id
1 'polypeptide(L)'
;MRLERAIDVAVQAMLEKLREVIAGLQSLRGVEKISAVTLVAELGQISRFDHARQLMGYAGIVSREHSSAQSVRRGSISKTGNAHLRRIVTEAAWSYRHRPNIGTILAARQTGSSEAVKAVAWRAQHRLRARYRALLAKGKNKQKVITALDRELLGFIWAIGCELEGDKQEVRRAA
;
A
#
# COMPACT_ATOMS: atom_id res chain seq x y z
N MET A 1 -7.97 6.25 23.65
CA MET A 1 -8.05 5.09 24.60
C MET A 1 -9.24 4.15 24.37
N ARG A 2 -10.51 4.62 24.35
CA ARG A 2 -11.66 3.71 24.14
C ARG A 2 -11.69 3.07 22.75
N LEU A 3 -11.46 3.85 21.71
CA LEU A 3 -11.50 3.37 20.31
C LEU A 3 -10.34 2.40 20.01
N GLU A 4 -9.14 2.68 20.47
CA GLU A 4 -7.98 1.80 20.28
C GLU A 4 -8.19 0.43 20.93
N ARG A 5 -8.72 0.38 22.16
CA ARG A 5 -9.05 -0.88 22.82
C ARG A 5 -10.13 -1.66 22.07
N ALA A 6 -11.15 -0.98 21.53
CA ALA A 6 -12.18 -1.65 20.72
C ALA A 6 -11.60 -2.24 19.44
N ILE A 7 -10.67 -1.54 18.80
CA ILE A 7 -9.94 -2.06 17.65
C ILE A 7 -9.06 -3.26 18.02
N ASP A 8 -8.37 -3.21 19.17
CA ASP A 8 -7.55 -4.32 19.64
C ASP A 8 -8.38 -5.58 19.88
N VAL A 9 -9.53 -5.45 20.56
CA VAL A 9 -10.46 -6.57 20.77
C VAL A 9 -10.98 -7.12 19.44
N ALA A 10 -11.38 -6.25 18.51
CA ALA A 10 -11.86 -6.67 17.20
C ALA A 10 -10.77 -7.41 16.39
N VAL A 11 -9.54 -6.92 16.42
CA VAL A 11 -8.40 -7.57 15.73
C VAL A 11 -8.11 -8.93 16.36
N GLN A 12 -8.20 -9.07 17.69
CA GLN A 12 -8.01 -10.37 18.35
C GLN A 12 -9.10 -11.39 18.00
N ALA A 13 -10.31 -10.92 17.73
CA ALA A 13 -11.43 -11.77 17.30
C ALA A 13 -11.37 -12.15 15.80
N MET A 14 -10.50 -11.52 15.01
CA MET A 14 -10.35 -11.84 13.60
C MET A 14 -9.67 -13.19 13.39
N LEU A 15 -9.90 -13.78 12.19
CA LEU A 15 -9.19 -14.97 11.75
C LEU A 15 -7.67 -14.69 11.76
N GLU A 16 -6.88 -15.68 12.14
CA GLU A 16 -5.42 -15.56 12.28
C GLU A 16 -4.76 -15.01 11.02
N LYS A 17 -5.17 -15.50 9.85
CA LYS A 17 -4.68 -15.03 8.56
C LYS A 17 -4.87 -13.53 8.32
N LEU A 18 -6.00 -12.95 8.77
CA LEU A 18 -6.24 -11.50 8.69
C LEU A 18 -5.33 -10.71 9.64
N ARG A 19 -5.06 -11.27 10.82
CA ARG A 19 -4.12 -10.66 11.78
C ARG A 19 -2.70 -10.61 11.22
N GLU A 20 -2.26 -11.67 10.54
CA GLU A 20 -0.97 -11.72 9.86
C GLU A 20 -0.86 -10.66 8.77
N VAL A 21 -1.90 -10.49 7.95
CA VAL A 21 -1.92 -9.45 6.91
C VAL A 21 -1.86 -8.05 7.53
N ILE A 22 -2.64 -7.78 8.59
CA ILE A 22 -2.60 -6.51 9.32
C ILE A 22 -1.19 -6.26 9.88
N ALA A 23 -0.57 -7.25 10.51
CA ALA A 23 0.79 -7.14 11.04
C ALA A 23 1.81 -6.90 9.93
N GLY A 24 1.72 -7.63 8.83
CA GLY A 24 2.59 -7.46 7.68
C GLY A 24 2.50 -6.08 7.05
N LEU A 25 1.29 -5.55 6.89
CA LEU A 25 1.09 -4.19 6.35
C LEU A 25 1.67 -3.10 7.26
N GLN A 26 1.68 -3.31 8.59
CA GLN A 26 2.33 -2.40 9.53
C GLN A 26 3.85 -2.34 9.39
N SER A 27 4.47 -3.28 8.67
CA SER A 27 5.89 -3.22 8.30
C SER A 27 6.20 -2.09 7.33
N LEU A 28 5.22 -1.60 6.60
CA LEU A 28 5.36 -0.44 5.72
C LEU A 28 5.42 0.85 6.54
N ARG A 29 6.34 1.73 6.16
CA ARG A 29 6.42 3.07 6.74
C ARG A 29 5.13 3.85 6.46
N GLY A 30 4.59 4.51 7.49
CA GLY A 30 3.36 5.30 7.39
C GLY A 30 2.07 4.49 7.45
N VAL A 31 2.16 3.16 7.54
CA VAL A 31 1.00 2.28 7.77
C VAL A 31 1.04 1.83 9.23
N GLU A 32 0.24 2.47 10.07
CA GLU A 32 0.07 2.11 11.48
C GLU A 32 -1.14 1.19 11.66
N LYS A 33 -1.40 0.73 12.90
CA LYS A 33 -2.43 -0.25 13.20
C LYS A 33 -3.80 0.13 12.61
N ILE A 34 -4.26 1.36 12.87
CA ILE A 34 -5.59 1.81 12.39
C ILE A 34 -5.60 1.81 10.84
N SER A 35 -4.54 2.31 10.21
CA SER A 35 -4.42 2.31 8.75
C SER A 35 -4.41 0.90 8.18
N ALA A 36 -3.67 -0.03 8.80
CA ALA A 36 -3.59 -1.42 8.37
C ALA A 36 -4.95 -2.13 8.50
N VAL A 37 -5.64 -1.96 9.64
CA VAL A 37 -6.99 -2.51 9.85
C VAL A 37 -7.96 -1.97 8.82
N THR A 38 -7.95 -0.65 8.58
CA THR A 38 -8.83 -0.05 7.59
C THR A 38 -8.51 -0.52 6.17
N LEU A 39 -7.22 -0.67 5.82
CA LEU A 39 -6.82 -1.25 4.54
C LEU A 39 -7.41 -2.65 4.36
N VAL A 40 -7.29 -3.51 5.36
CA VAL A 40 -7.83 -4.88 5.30
C VAL A 40 -9.36 -4.88 5.27
N ALA A 41 -10.02 -4.03 6.05
CA ALA A 41 -11.47 -3.91 6.04
C ALA A 41 -12.04 -3.45 4.69
N GLU A 42 -11.37 -2.50 4.03
CA GLU A 42 -11.79 -1.94 2.74
C GLU A 42 -11.40 -2.85 1.54
N LEU A 43 -10.30 -3.59 1.66
CA LEU A 43 -9.82 -4.47 0.61
C LEU A 43 -10.38 -5.88 0.68
N GLY A 44 -10.67 -6.37 1.88
CA GLY A 44 -10.91 -7.79 2.09
C GLY A 44 -9.64 -8.60 1.72
N GLN A 45 -9.81 -9.67 0.97
CA GLN A 45 -8.71 -10.48 0.49
C GLN A 45 -7.93 -9.72 -0.59
N ILE A 46 -6.64 -9.43 -0.34
CA ILE A 46 -5.78 -8.66 -1.24
C ILE A 46 -5.38 -9.50 -2.46
N SER A 47 -5.21 -10.81 -2.29
CA SER A 47 -4.88 -11.74 -3.37
C SER A 47 -5.99 -11.90 -4.41
N ARG A 48 -7.22 -11.43 -4.14
CA ARG A 48 -8.30 -11.39 -5.14
C ARG A 48 -7.98 -10.51 -6.36
N PHE A 49 -7.07 -9.56 -6.19
CA PHE A 49 -6.59 -8.74 -7.30
C PHE A 49 -5.47 -9.48 -8.03
N ASP A 50 -5.65 -9.79 -9.32
CA ASP A 50 -4.66 -10.53 -10.12
C ASP A 50 -3.31 -9.83 -10.24
N HIS A 51 -3.34 -8.50 -10.19
CA HIS A 51 -2.15 -7.68 -10.23
C HIS A 51 -2.39 -6.32 -9.56
N ALA A 52 -1.33 -5.69 -9.10
CA ALA A 52 -1.38 -4.41 -8.41
C ALA A 52 -2.15 -3.29 -9.17
N ARG A 53 -2.20 -3.34 -10.51
CA ARG A 53 -2.94 -2.35 -11.31
C ARG A 53 -4.45 -2.43 -11.07
N GLN A 54 -5.02 -3.63 -10.82
CA GLN A 54 -6.43 -3.75 -10.45
C GLN A 54 -6.70 -3.08 -9.10
N LEU A 55 -5.81 -3.27 -8.11
CA LEU A 55 -5.90 -2.60 -6.83
C LEU A 55 -5.81 -1.07 -6.97
N MET A 56 -4.93 -0.57 -7.84
CA MET A 56 -4.84 0.87 -8.16
C MET A 56 -6.13 1.39 -8.79
N GLY A 57 -6.77 0.59 -9.65
CA GLY A 57 -8.09 0.88 -10.23
C GLY A 57 -9.18 0.95 -9.17
N TYR A 58 -9.22 -0.04 -8.27
CA TYR A 58 -10.14 -0.10 -7.15
C TYR A 58 -10.01 1.12 -6.22
N ALA A 59 -8.80 1.60 -5.98
CA ALA A 59 -8.54 2.81 -5.23
C ALA A 59 -8.83 4.11 -6.01
N GLY A 60 -9.07 4.02 -7.32
CA GLY A 60 -9.28 5.18 -8.18
C GLY A 60 -8.05 6.06 -8.37
N ILE A 61 -6.85 5.46 -8.29
CA ILE A 61 -5.56 6.17 -8.44
C ILE A 61 -4.97 5.98 -9.85
N VAL A 62 -5.70 5.36 -10.76
CA VAL A 62 -5.31 5.29 -12.18
C VAL A 62 -5.55 6.60 -12.90
N SER A 63 -4.65 6.96 -13.80
CA SER A 63 -4.83 8.14 -14.64
C SER A 63 -6.01 7.94 -15.58
N ARG A 64 -6.84 8.97 -15.73
CA ARG A 64 -7.78 9.02 -16.85
C ARG A 64 -6.97 9.14 -18.14
N GLU A 65 -7.33 8.35 -19.13
CA GLU A 65 -6.73 8.41 -20.43
C GLU A 65 -7.78 8.92 -21.42
N HIS A 66 -7.46 10.00 -22.10
CA HIS A 66 -8.22 10.55 -23.20
C HIS A 66 -7.32 10.45 -24.43
N SER A 67 -7.20 9.25 -24.98
CA SER A 67 -6.39 8.99 -26.17
C SER A 67 -7.25 8.95 -27.40
N SER A 68 -6.85 9.66 -28.45
CA SER A 68 -7.26 9.44 -29.83
C SER A 68 -6.17 8.64 -30.53
N ALA A 69 -6.48 8.08 -31.72
CA ALA A 69 -5.53 7.25 -32.48
C ALA A 69 -4.14 7.92 -32.71
N GLN A 70 -4.07 9.23 -32.62
CA GLN A 70 -2.83 10.02 -32.88
C GLN A 70 -2.25 10.72 -31.66
N SER A 71 -2.93 10.77 -30.50
CA SER A 71 -2.39 11.42 -29.30
C SER A 71 -2.82 10.75 -28.01
N VAL A 72 -1.85 10.50 -27.12
CA VAL A 72 -2.10 9.99 -25.76
C VAL A 72 -2.12 11.14 -24.78
N ARG A 73 -3.30 11.53 -24.27
CA ARG A 73 -3.44 12.54 -23.22
C ARG A 73 -3.80 11.87 -21.91
N ARG A 74 -2.85 11.87 -20.96
CA ARG A 74 -3.09 11.40 -19.59
C ARG A 74 -3.56 12.55 -18.73
N GLY A 75 -4.79 12.44 -18.20
CA GLY A 75 -5.39 13.40 -17.29
C GLY A 75 -5.03 13.14 -15.81
N SER A 76 -5.82 13.74 -14.93
CA SER A 76 -5.76 13.47 -13.48
C SER A 76 -6.17 12.03 -13.17
N ILE A 77 -6.02 11.61 -11.90
CA ILE A 77 -6.53 10.32 -11.42
C ILE A 77 -8.05 10.25 -11.57
N SER A 78 -8.57 9.04 -11.78
CA SER A 78 -10.00 8.83 -12.02
C SER A 78 -10.89 9.28 -10.87
N LYS A 79 -10.39 9.11 -9.63
CA LYS A 79 -11.14 9.33 -8.38
C LYS A 79 -12.41 8.47 -8.24
N THR A 80 -12.73 7.66 -9.24
CA THR A 80 -13.77 6.65 -9.20
C THR A 80 -13.23 5.44 -8.45
N GLY A 81 -13.84 5.06 -7.34
CA GLY A 81 -13.38 3.95 -6.50
C GLY A 81 -13.33 4.32 -5.03
N ASN A 82 -12.70 3.48 -4.23
CA ASN A 82 -12.71 3.59 -2.78
C ASN A 82 -11.94 4.85 -2.29
N ALA A 83 -12.68 5.83 -1.80
CA ALA A 83 -12.13 7.10 -1.32
C ALA A 83 -11.39 6.95 0.02
N HIS A 84 -11.85 6.05 0.90
CA HIS A 84 -11.21 5.75 2.18
C HIS A 84 -9.82 5.14 1.96
N LEU A 85 -9.74 4.11 1.12
CA LEU A 85 -8.49 3.49 0.73
C LEU A 85 -7.51 4.52 0.15
N ARG A 86 -7.99 5.35 -0.79
CA ARG A 86 -7.17 6.39 -1.41
C ARG A 86 -6.61 7.38 -0.38
N ARG A 87 -7.43 7.83 0.57
CA ARG A 87 -7.02 8.75 1.64
C ARG A 87 -5.91 8.16 2.49
N ILE A 88 -6.09 6.93 2.99
CA ILE A 88 -5.12 6.24 3.84
C ILE A 88 -3.79 6.05 3.12
N VAL A 89 -3.83 5.62 1.86
CA VAL A 89 -2.63 5.42 1.05
C VAL A 89 -1.89 6.74 0.83
N THR A 90 -2.63 7.84 0.57
CA THR A 90 -2.03 9.17 0.40
C THR A 90 -1.38 9.65 1.70
N GLU A 91 -2.02 9.47 2.85
CA GLU A 91 -1.44 9.81 4.15
C GLU A 91 -0.17 9.02 4.43
N ALA A 92 -0.18 7.70 4.17
CA ALA A 92 0.99 6.85 4.31
C ALA A 92 2.13 7.25 3.37
N ALA A 93 1.82 7.59 2.12
CA ALA A 93 2.80 7.96 1.11
C ALA A 93 3.61 9.22 1.47
N TRP A 94 3.04 10.15 2.23
CA TRP A 94 3.78 11.32 2.75
C TRP A 94 4.99 10.95 3.61
N SER A 95 4.98 9.80 4.27
CA SER A 95 6.10 9.32 5.09
C SER A 95 7.36 9.03 4.27
N TYR A 96 7.23 8.76 2.98
CA TYR A 96 8.36 8.43 2.09
C TYR A 96 9.12 9.66 1.56
N ARG A 97 8.71 10.87 1.96
CA ARG A 97 9.53 12.08 1.78
C ARG A 97 10.81 12.07 2.63
N HIS A 98 10.85 11.27 3.67
CA HIS A 98 12.00 11.13 4.56
C HIS A 98 12.98 10.07 4.05
N ARG A 99 14.24 10.14 4.50
CA ARG A 99 15.27 9.14 4.17
C ARG A 99 14.86 7.75 4.69
N PRO A 100 15.20 6.66 3.97
CA PRO A 100 14.99 5.32 4.48
C PRO A 100 15.62 5.15 5.86
N ASN A 101 14.85 4.65 6.79
CA ASN A 101 15.31 4.38 8.16
C ASN A 101 14.33 3.44 8.86
N ILE A 102 14.85 2.53 9.67
CA ILE A 102 14.08 1.68 10.57
C ILE A 102 14.38 2.16 12.00
N GLY A 103 13.58 3.12 12.47
CA GLY A 103 13.63 3.56 13.87
C GLY A 103 12.93 2.56 14.80
N THR A 104 13.07 2.76 16.11
CA THR A 104 12.56 1.85 17.16
C THR A 104 11.08 1.50 16.99
N ILE A 105 10.23 2.47 16.67
CA ILE A 105 8.79 2.26 16.47
C ILE A 105 8.51 1.34 15.27
N LEU A 106 9.19 1.56 14.15
CA LEU A 106 9.01 0.71 12.97
C LEU A 106 9.59 -0.68 13.19
N ALA A 107 10.75 -0.78 13.86
CA ALA A 107 11.36 -2.04 14.23
C ALA A 107 10.41 -2.88 15.11
N ALA A 108 9.78 -2.26 16.11
CA ALA A 108 8.79 -2.92 16.96
C ALA A 108 7.58 -3.44 16.16
N ARG A 109 7.09 -2.67 15.19
CA ARG A 109 5.99 -3.11 14.30
C ARG A 109 6.38 -4.25 13.36
N GLN A 110 7.66 -4.38 13.03
CA GLN A 110 8.20 -5.44 12.20
C GLN A 110 8.53 -6.72 12.98
N THR A 111 8.43 -6.68 14.30
CA THR A 111 8.62 -7.86 15.15
C THR A 111 7.57 -8.93 14.79
N GLY A 112 8.04 -10.14 14.49
CA GLY A 112 7.16 -11.25 14.06
C GLY A 112 6.82 -11.28 12.57
N SER A 113 7.11 -10.24 11.79
CA SER A 113 6.96 -10.30 10.34
C SER A 113 8.07 -11.15 9.70
N SER A 114 7.74 -11.87 8.62
CA SER A 114 8.71 -12.65 7.85
C SER A 114 9.79 -11.77 7.23
N GLU A 115 10.96 -12.34 6.96
CA GLU A 115 12.04 -11.61 6.28
C GLU A 115 11.64 -11.18 4.86
N ALA A 116 10.78 -11.93 4.17
CA ALA A 116 10.23 -11.56 2.88
C ALA A 116 9.42 -10.26 2.97
N VAL A 117 8.52 -10.14 3.97
CA VAL A 117 7.73 -8.92 4.22
C VAL A 117 8.62 -7.74 4.58
N LYS A 118 9.61 -7.94 5.46
CA LYS A 118 10.59 -6.90 5.84
C LYS A 118 11.38 -6.41 4.62
N ALA A 119 11.81 -7.33 3.76
CA ALA A 119 12.52 -6.99 2.53
C ALA A 119 11.66 -6.18 1.56
N VAL A 120 10.36 -6.52 1.41
CA VAL A 120 9.41 -5.73 0.62
C VAL A 120 9.26 -4.33 1.20
N ALA A 121 9.07 -4.21 2.52
CA ALA A 121 8.92 -2.93 3.21
C ALA A 121 10.19 -2.04 3.10
N TRP A 122 11.36 -2.65 3.18
CA TRP A 122 12.64 -1.95 2.99
C TRP A 122 12.80 -1.46 1.55
N ARG A 123 12.53 -2.29 0.55
CA ARG A 123 12.53 -1.89 -0.86
C ARG A 123 11.55 -0.74 -1.12
N ALA A 124 10.38 -0.75 -0.48
CA ALA A 124 9.40 0.34 -0.58
C ALA A 124 10.01 1.67 -0.13
N GLN A 125 10.72 1.70 1.02
CA GLN A 125 11.34 2.93 1.50
C GLN A 125 12.36 3.49 0.50
N HIS A 126 13.25 2.66 -0.02
CA HIS A 126 14.26 3.09 -0.98
C HIS A 126 13.65 3.57 -2.29
N ARG A 127 12.77 2.75 -2.87
CA ARG A 127 12.17 3.04 -4.18
C ARG A 127 11.30 4.29 -4.13
N LEU A 128 10.41 4.40 -3.15
CA LEU A 128 9.50 5.54 -3.05
C LEU A 128 10.26 6.82 -2.73
N ARG A 129 11.28 6.76 -1.88
CA ARG A 129 12.16 7.91 -1.63
C ARG A 129 12.91 8.36 -2.88
N ALA A 130 13.49 7.45 -3.62
CA ALA A 130 14.16 7.76 -4.90
C ALA A 130 13.18 8.40 -5.89
N ARG A 131 11.98 7.84 -6.02
CA ARG A 131 10.91 8.36 -6.86
C ARG A 131 10.48 9.76 -6.46
N TYR A 132 10.27 9.98 -5.16
CA TYR A 132 9.94 11.30 -4.61
C TYR A 132 10.97 12.35 -5.04
N ARG A 133 12.26 12.08 -4.82
CA ARG A 133 13.34 13.00 -5.18
C ARG A 133 13.42 13.26 -6.68
N ALA A 134 13.34 12.22 -7.48
CA ALA A 134 13.42 12.32 -8.94
C ALA A 134 12.29 13.17 -9.53
N LEU A 135 11.06 13.03 -9.00
CA LEU A 135 9.92 13.82 -9.46
C LEU A 135 9.99 15.27 -9.02
N LEU A 136 10.48 15.55 -7.80
CA LEU A 136 10.70 16.92 -7.33
C LEU A 136 11.80 17.61 -8.13
N ALA A 137 12.91 16.91 -8.42
CA ALA A 137 14.00 17.46 -9.25
C ALA A 137 13.51 17.83 -10.67
N LYS A 138 12.45 17.17 -11.16
CA LYS A 138 11.76 17.51 -12.42
C LYS A 138 10.74 18.64 -12.28
N GLY A 139 10.73 19.39 -11.17
CA GLY A 139 9.80 20.50 -10.93
C GLY A 139 8.34 20.09 -10.72
N LYS A 140 8.05 18.80 -10.43
CA LYS A 140 6.65 18.40 -10.21
C LYS A 140 6.14 18.89 -8.87
N ASN A 141 4.89 19.37 -8.84
CA ASN A 141 4.20 19.76 -7.61
C ASN A 141 4.15 18.60 -6.61
N LYS A 142 4.38 18.87 -5.32
CA LYS A 142 4.43 17.86 -4.24
C LYS A 142 3.20 16.94 -4.22
N GLN A 143 2.01 17.49 -4.40
CA GLN A 143 0.77 16.69 -4.41
C GLN A 143 0.73 15.69 -5.57
N LYS A 144 1.16 16.11 -6.77
CA LYS A 144 1.30 15.21 -7.93
C LYS A 144 2.37 14.14 -7.69
N VAL A 145 3.44 14.51 -6.98
CA VAL A 145 4.48 13.55 -6.58
C VAL A 145 3.91 12.51 -5.64
N ILE A 146 3.18 12.91 -4.58
CA ILE A 146 2.56 11.97 -3.64
C ILE A 146 1.58 11.05 -4.37
N THR A 147 0.73 11.55 -5.25
CA THR A 147 -0.17 10.71 -6.06
C THR A 147 0.59 9.68 -6.91
N ALA A 148 1.79 10.00 -7.37
CA ALA A 148 2.62 9.01 -8.06
C ALA A 148 3.20 7.95 -7.10
N LEU A 149 3.50 8.33 -5.86
CA LEU A 149 3.91 7.41 -4.80
C LEU A 149 2.75 6.51 -4.35
N ASP A 150 1.53 7.03 -4.24
CA ASP A 150 0.33 6.26 -3.89
C ASP A 150 0.20 5.01 -4.76
N ARG A 151 0.40 5.18 -6.07
CA ARG A 151 0.34 4.06 -7.02
C ARG A 151 1.39 3.00 -6.74
N GLU A 152 2.62 3.40 -6.50
CA GLU A 152 3.70 2.46 -6.20
C GLU A 152 3.52 1.83 -4.81
N LEU A 153 3.02 2.58 -3.83
CA LEU A 153 2.74 2.07 -2.49
C LEU A 153 1.65 0.99 -2.50
N LEU A 154 0.59 1.18 -3.30
CA LEU A 154 -0.41 0.13 -3.52
C LEU A 154 0.20 -1.15 -4.11
N GLY A 155 1.23 -1.02 -4.95
CA GLY A 155 1.99 -2.17 -5.44
C GLY A 155 2.70 -2.94 -4.33
N PHE A 156 3.27 -2.24 -3.35
CA PHE A 156 3.90 -2.87 -2.18
C PHE A 156 2.87 -3.45 -1.21
N ILE A 157 1.72 -2.79 -0.99
CA ILE A 157 0.61 -3.33 -0.22
C ILE A 157 0.11 -4.64 -0.85
N TRP A 158 -0.09 -4.65 -2.15
CA TRP A 158 -0.50 -5.84 -2.90
C TRP A 158 0.54 -6.98 -2.77
N ALA A 159 1.84 -6.66 -2.90
CA ALA A 159 2.90 -7.66 -2.78
C ALA A 159 2.95 -8.30 -1.39
N ILE A 160 2.78 -7.52 -0.32
CA ILE A 160 2.71 -8.04 1.06
C ILE A 160 1.45 -8.89 1.24
N GLY A 161 0.29 -8.43 0.74
CA GLY A 161 -0.94 -9.21 0.83
C GLY A 161 -0.83 -10.55 0.13
N CYS A 162 -0.31 -10.59 -1.10
CA CYS A 162 -0.11 -11.85 -1.83
C CYS A 162 0.90 -12.78 -1.15
N GLU A 163 1.96 -12.24 -0.55
CA GLU A 163 2.95 -13.03 0.19
C GLU A 163 2.33 -13.74 1.39
N LEU A 164 1.48 -13.04 2.14
CA LEU A 164 0.89 -13.55 3.37
C LEU A 164 -0.37 -14.38 3.15
N GLU A 165 -1.14 -14.08 2.12
CA GLU A 165 -2.36 -14.83 1.79
C GLU A 165 -2.09 -16.14 1.04
N GLY A 166 -0.93 -16.28 0.39
CA GLY A 166 -0.40 -17.54 -0.12
C GLY A 166 -1.09 -18.17 -1.35
N ASP A 167 -2.20 -17.60 -1.82
CA ASP A 167 -3.12 -18.30 -2.72
C ASP A 167 -2.77 -18.31 -4.21
N LYS A 168 -1.82 -17.50 -4.68
CA LYS A 168 -1.57 -17.38 -6.13
C LYS A 168 -0.33 -18.07 -6.67
N GLN A 169 0.60 -18.44 -5.83
CA GLN A 169 1.79 -19.15 -6.31
C GLN A 169 1.53 -20.65 -6.53
N GLU A 170 0.65 -21.25 -5.76
CA GLU A 170 0.30 -22.67 -5.93
C GLU A 170 -0.57 -22.90 -7.16
N VAL A 171 -1.55 -22.02 -7.43
CA VAL A 171 -2.43 -22.12 -8.61
C VAL A 171 -1.65 -21.90 -9.91
N ARG A 172 -0.63 -21.01 -9.93
CA ARG A 172 0.22 -20.79 -11.11
C ARG A 172 1.26 -21.88 -11.35
N ARG A 173 1.57 -22.71 -10.34
CA ARG A 173 2.46 -23.88 -10.47
C ARG A 173 1.71 -25.15 -10.87
N ALA A 174 0.39 -25.15 -10.69
CA ALA A 174 -0.48 -26.29 -11.03
C ALA A 174 -1.19 -26.15 -12.41
N ALA A 175 -1.08 -25.00 -13.07
CA ALA A 175 -1.56 -24.74 -14.42
C ALA A 175 -0.40 -24.57 -15.42
#